data_9f17d27e399762f090a2af4b5f2b5eb9
#
_entry.id   9f17d27e399762f090a2af4b5f2b5eb9
#
_cell.length_a   1.000
_cell.length_b   1.000
_cell.length_c   1.000
_cell.angle_alpha   90.00
_cell.angle_beta   90.00
_cell.angle_gamma   90.00
#
_symmetry.space_group_name_H-M   'P 1'
#
loop_
_entity.id
_entity.type
_entity.pdbx_description
1 polymer ?
#
loop_
_entity_poly.entity_id
_entity_poly.type
_entity_poly.pdbx_seq_one_letter_code
_entity_poly.pdbx_strand_id
1 'polypeptide(L)'
;MSTSKRIFRKIQELNKCRDDLRYLVNRNPRNLERLRIAYKTDGYHLEKPGRNYWHKLELVASNKYITAKLNHFKNGTVIESSTSEWAIKKNLFKGNDTSAYINLARIFAARCMEAGLTEMRCDLQPKSEGKTDKFLKTLVDCGIQLQEPERMKPTQPWDAIRPEKPWEIIE
;
A
#
# COMPACT_ATOMS: atom_id res chain seq x y z
N MET A 1 0.76 37.59 5.31
CA MET A 1 0.06 36.33 5.67
C MET A 1 1.10 35.32 6.10
N SER A 2 0.99 34.80 7.33
CA SER A 2 1.97 33.88 7.92
C SER A 2 2.11 32.60 7.09
N THR A 3 3.34 32.17 6.83
CA THR A 3 3.69 30.91 6.14
C THR A 3 2.98 29.69 6.74
N SER A 4 2.73 29.69 8.04
CA SER A 4 2.00 28.66 8.77
C SER A 4 0.54 28.47 8.26
N LYS A 5 -0.19 29.57 8.03
CA LYS A 5 -1.57 29.51 7.51
C LYS A 5 -1.64 28.96 6.08
N ARG A 6 -0.60 29.22 5.27
CA ARG A 6 -0.51 28.71 3.89
C ARG A 6 -0.25 27.20 3.87
N ILE A 7 0.59 26.71 4.76
CA ILE A 7 0.87 25.27 4.91
C ILE A 7 -0.39 24.54 5.40
N PHE A 8 -1.10 25.09 6.37
CA PHE A 8 -2.32 24.49 6.92
C PHE A 8 -3.44 24.38 5.87
N ARG A 9 -3.65 25.43 5.04
CA ARG A 9 -4.59 25.36 3.91
C ARG A 9 -4.21 24.27 2.90
N LYS A 10 -2.92 24.16 2.56
CA LYS A 10 -2.44 23.14 1.63
C LYS A 10 -2.62 21.72 2.16
N ILE A 11 -2.46 21.52 3.48
CA ILE A 11 -2.75 20.24 4.14
C ILE A 11 -4.25 19.92 4.13
N GLN A 12 -5.11 20.92 4.33
CA GLN A 12 -6.57 20.73 4.23
C GLN A 12 -7.02 20.40 2.81
N GLU A 13 -6.44 21.06 1.80
CA GLU A 13 -6.70 20.75 0.38
C GLU A 13 -6.24 19.34 0.01
N LEU A 14 -5.07 18.91 0.50
CA LEU A 14 -4.56 17.54 0.31
C LEU A 14 -5.45 16.50 1.00
N ASN A 15 -5.98 16.80 2.19
CA ASN A 15 -6.90 15.91 2.89
C ASN A 15 -8.26 15.82 2.17
N LYS A 16 -8.76 16.91 1.59
CA LYS A 16 -9.97 16.90 0.78
C LYS A 16 -9.79 16.09 -0.50
N CYS A 17 -8.65 16.27 -1.19
CA CYS A 17 -8.28 15.43 -2.34
C CYS A 17 -8.20 13.93 -1.98
N ARG A 18 -7.80 13.60 -0.75
CA ARG A 18 -7.73 12.22 -0.28
C ARG A 18 -9.10 11.58 -0.15
N ASP A 19 -10.10 12.33 0.30
CA ASP A 19 -11.47 11.83 0.42
C ASP A 19 -12.10 11.63 -0.97
N ASP A 20 -11.81 12.52 -1.91
CA ASP A 20 -12.22 12.39 -3.30
C ASP A 20 -11.56 11.18 -4.00
N LEU A 21 -10.29 10.88 -3.68
CA LEU A 21 -9.57 9.73 -4.21
C LEU A 21 -10.13 8.38 -3.74
N ARG A 22 -10.79 8.30 -2.59
CA ARG A 22 -11.46 7.06 -2.13
C ARG A 22 -12.57 6.61 -3.08
N TYR A 23 -13.15 7.53 -3.84
CA TYR A 23 -14.21 7.25 -4.82
C TYR A 23 -13.70 7.12 -6.26
N LEU A 24 -12.37 7.24 -6.45
CA LEU A 24 -11.77 7.09 -7.77
C LEU A 24 -11.72 5.62 -8.16
N VAL A 25 -12.77 5.17 -8.83
CA VAL A 25 -12.82 3.84 -9.43
C VAL A 25 -11.97 3.86 -10.70
N ASN A 26 -10.89 3.10 -10.71
CA ASN A 26 -10.11 2.90 -11.92
C ASN A 26 -10.93 2.09 -12.94
N ARG A 27 -11.44 2.77 -13.96
CA ARG A 27 -12.25 2.18 -15.03
C ARG A 27 -11.40 1.64 -16.19
N ASN A 28 -10.06 1.62 -16.07
CA ASN A 28 -9.21 1.08 -17.10
C ASN A 28 -9.41 -0.46 -17.18
N PRO A 29 -9.98 -1.00 -18.26
CA PRO A 29 -10.23 -2.43 -18.40
C PRO A 29 -8.94 -3.26 -18.46
N ARG A 30 -7.79 -2.62 -18.72
CA ARG A 30 -6.47 -3.26 -18.75
C ARG A 30 -5.85 -3.44 -17.36
N ASN A 31 -6.41 -2.82 -16.33
CA ASN A 31 -5.93 -3.03 -14.96
C ASN A 31 -6.48 -4.35 -14.38
N LEU A 32 -5.89 -5.44 -14.84
CA LEU A 32 -6.31 -6.79 -14.47
C LEU A 32 -6.14 -7.08 -12.98
N GLU A 33 -5.19 -6.42 -12.32
CA GLU A 33 -4.97 -6.57 -10.88
C GLU A 33 -6.11 -5.94 -10.09
N ARG A 34 -6.54 -4.75 -10.48
CA ARG A 34 -7.68 -4.08 -9.86
C ARG A 34 -8.99 -4.84 -10.07
N LEU A 35 -9.12 -5.50 -11.20
CA LEU A 35 -10.25 -6.39 -11.50
C LEU A 35 -10.11 -7.78 -10.86
N ARG A 36 -9.02 -8.03 -10.13
CA ARG A 36 -8.71 -9.29 -9.43
C ARG A 36 -8.59 -10.52 -10.34
N ILE A 37 -8.43 -10.32 -11.64
CA ILE A 37 -8.28 -11.41 -12.63
C ILE A 37 -6.85 -11.61 -13.11
N ALA A 38 -5.92 -10.70 -12.76
CA ALA A 38 -4.52 -10.83 -13.09
C ALA A 38 -3.92 -12.12 -12.52
N TYR A 39 -2.90 -12.62 -13.21
CA TYR A 39 -2.15 -13.75 -12.69
C TYR A 39 -1.51 -13.38 -11.33
N LYS A 40 -1.78 -14.22 -10.35
CA LYS A 40 -1.14 -14.19 -9.03
C LYS A 40 -0.34 -15.48 -8.90
N THR A 41 0.85 -15.42 -8.34
CA THR A 41 1.66 -16.62 -8.13
C THR A 41 0.91 -17.58 -7.21
N ASP A 42 0.23 -18.55 -7.79
CA ASP A 42 -0.40 -19.64 -7.04
C ASP A 42 0.62 -20.77 -6.95
N GLY A 43 1.15 -21.00 -5.77
CA GLY A 43 1.97 -22.16 -5.49
C GLY A 43 1.12 -23.42 -5.26
N TYR A 44 1.75 -24.57 -5.36
CA TYR A 44 1.16 -25.81 -4.83
C TYR A 44 0.97 -25.66 -3.32
N HIS A 45 0.05 -26.42 -2.73
CA HIS A 45 -0.21 -26.40 -1.28
C HIS A 45 1.02 -26.70 -0.40
N LEU A 46 2.07 -27.30 -0.96
CA LEU A 46 3.35 -27.54 -0.32
C LEU A 46 4.32 -26.34 -0.39
N GLU A 47 4.02 -25.31 -1.18
CA GLU A 47 4.87 -24.14 -1.22
C GLU A 47 4.69 -23.26 0.03
N LYS A 48 5.79 -22.61 0.43
CA LYS A 48 5.76 -21.70 1.57
C LYS A 48 4.73 -20.59 1.32
N PRO A 49 3.80 -20.35 2.26
CA PRO A 49 2.92 -19.20 2.17
C PRO A 49 3.76 -17.93 2.12
N GLY A 50 3.38 -16.97 1.30
CA GLY A 50 4.09 -15.70 1.21
C GLY A 50 4.50 -15.30 -0.21
N ARG A 51 4.37 -16.18 -1.20
CA ARG A 51 4.62 -15.86 -2.61
C ARG A 51 3.38 -15.45 -3.39
N ASN A 52 2.19 -15.67 -2.83
CA ASN A 52 0.92 -15.34 -3.44
C ASN A 52 0.56 -13.87 -3.18
N TYR A 53 1.13 -12.94 -3.95
CA TYR A 53 0.85 -11.50 -3.87
C TYR A 53 1.06 -10.84 -5.24
N TRP A 54 0.40 -9.71 -5.47
CA TRP A 54 0.73 -8.77 -6.54
C TRP A 54 1.75 -7.75 -6.07
N HIS A 55 1.46 -7.12 -4.90
CA HIS A 55 2.29 -6.09 -4.29
C HIS A 55 2.58 -6.43 -2.83
N LYS A 56 3.83 -6.44 -2.47
CA LYS A 56 4.26 -6.74 -1.10
C LYS A 56 5.00 -5.54 -0.50
N LEU A 57 4.57 -5.16 0.71
CA LEU A 57 5.25 -4.15 1.50
C LEU A 57 6.47 -4.75 2.18
N GLU A 58 7.61 -4.13 1.99
CA GLU A 58 8.85 -4.41 2.71
C GLU A 58 9.33 -3.16 3.44
N LEU A 59 9.72 -3.32 4.69
CA LEU A 59 10.31 -2.26 5.50
C LEU A 59 11.72 -2.67 5.91
N VAL A 60 12.71 -1.97 5.39
CA VAL A 60 14.12 -2.19 5.70
C VAL A 60 14.60 -1.10 6.64
N ALA A 61 14.91 -1.46 7.88
CA ALA A 61 15.44 -0.55 8.87
C ALA A 61 16.96 -0.76 9.01
N SER A 62 17.72 0.31 8.83
CA SER A 62 19.14 0.40 9.14
C SER A 62 19.33 1.17 10.45
N ASN A 63 20.55 1.21 10.96
CA ASN A 63 20.86 1.99 12.18
C ASN A 63 20.53 3.49 12.05
N LYS A 64 20.68 4.06 10.85
CA LYS A 64 20.51 5.50 10.59
C LYS A 64 19.25 5.84 9.79
N TYR A 65 18.78 4.94 8.94
CA TYR A 65 17.73 5.21 7.95
C TYR A 65 16.72 4.06 7.88
N ILE A 66 15.54 4.41 7.40
CA ILE A 66 14.45 3.47 7.14
C ILE A 66 14.06 3.61 5.69
N THR A 67 13.83 2.49 5.03
CA THR A 67 13.36 2.44 3.66
C THR A 67 12.11 1.57 3.58
N ALA A 68 11.04 2.12 3.06
CA ALA A 68 9.81 1.41 2.73
C ALA A 68 9.79 1.14 1.22
N LYS A 69 9.56 -0.11 0.84
CA LYS A 69 9.52 -0.58 -0.55
C LYS A 69 8.22 -1.29 -0.83
N LEU A 70 7.65 -1.04 -1.98
CA LEU A 70 6.55 -1.82 -2.53
C LEU A 70 7.08 -2.67 -3.67
N ASN A 71 7.11 -3.96 -3.47
CA ASN A 71 7.64 -4.92 -4.43
C ASN A 71 6.49 -5.63 -5.17
N HIS A 72 6.49 -5.53 -6.49
CA HIS A 72 5.63 -6.32 -7.35
C HIS A 72 6.28 -7.67 -7.66
N PHE A 73 5.50 -8.76 -7.70
CA PHE A 73 6.02 -10.12 -7.87
C PHE A 73 6.83 -10.34 -9.15
N LYS A 74 6.51 -9.60 -10.23
CA LYS A 74 7.19 -9.71 -11.53
C LYS A 74 8.16 -8.57 -11.80
N ASN A 75 7.79 -7.34 -11.45
CA ASN A 75 8.51 -6.13 -11.86
C ASN A 75 9.55 -5.67 -10.80
N GLY A 76 9.61 -6.32 -9.64
CA GLY A 76 10.47 -5.89 -8.55
C GLY A 76 9.94 -4.66 -7.82
N THR A 77 10.81 -3.79 -7.35
CA THR A 77 10.43 -2.59 -6.58
C THR A 77 9.73 -1.57 -7.48
N VAL A 78 8.48 -1.26 -7.17
CA VAL A 78 7.65 -0.29 -7.92
C VAL A 78 7.70 1.09 -7.26
N ILE A 79 7.58 1.14 -5.94
CA ILE A 79 7.62 2.39 -5.17
C ILE A 79 8.63 2.21 -4.04
N GLU A 80 9.48 3.21 -3.87
CA GLU A 80 10.43 3.27 -2.77
C GLU A 80 10.35 4.63 -2.10
N SER A 81 10.46 4.65 -0.77
CA SER A 81 10.59 5.87 0.02
C SER A 81 11.59 5.62 1.14
N SER A 82 12.55 6.52 1.31
CA SER A 82 13.59 6.39 2.32
C SER A 82 13.77 7.67 3.12
N THR A 83 14.02 7.54 4.43
CA THR A 83 14.43 8.68 5.26
C THR A 83 15.81 9.22 4.89
N SER A 84 16.56 8.54 4.02
CA SER A 84 17.83 9.04 3.46
C SER A 84 17.63 10.07 2.35
N GLU A 85 16.44 10.14 1.74
CA GLU A 85 16.12 11.12 0.71
C GLU A 85 16.31 12.54 1.24
N TRP A 86 16.95 13.39 0.47
CA TRP A 86 17.31 14.75 0.88
C TRP A 86 16.11 15.57 1.38
N ALA A 87 15.00 15.51 0.66
CA ALA A 87 13.79 16.24 1.01
C ALA A 87 13.18 15.81 2.35
N ILE A 88 13.25 14.52 2.66
CA ILE A 88 12.75 13.93 3.90
C ILE A 88 13.74 14.20 5.03
N LYS A 89 15.03 13.92 4.79
CA LYS A 89 16.11 14.08 5.77
C LYS A 89 16.21 15.50 6.32
N LYS A 90 16.03 16.51 5.47
CA LYS A 90 16.08 17.93 5.87
C LYS A 90 15.07 18.29 6.96
N ASN A 91 13.92 17.59 6.99
CA ASN A 91 12.83 17.87 7.91
C ASN A 91 12.77 16.91 9.11
N LEU A 92 13.71 15.99 9.21
CA LEU A 92 13.80 15.02 10.31
C LEU A 92 14.96 15.32 11.23
N PHE A 93 14.73 15.22 12.55
CA PHE A 93 15.80 15.32 13.54
C PHE A 93 16.71 14.08 13.52
N LYS A 94 16.11 12.90 13.51
CA LYS A 94 16.79 11.61 13.34
C LYS A 94 16.06 10.77 12.31
N GLY A 95 16.81 10.00 11.50
CA GLY A 95 16.25 9.17 10.43
C GLY A 95 15.61 7.85 10.90
N ASN A 96 15.73 7.49 12.18
CA ASN A 96 15.23 6.22 12.72
C ASN A 96 14.40 6.40 14.01
N ASP A 97 13.77 7.57 14.18
CA ASP A 97 12.90 7.84 15.32
C ASP A 97 11.44 7.47 14.99
N THR A 98 10.61 7.39 16.01
CA THR A 98 9.17 7.13 15.86
C THR A 98 8.49 8.14 14.93
N SER A 99 8.87 9.42 15.04
CA SER A 99 8.40 10.48 14.13
C SER A 99 8.82 10.23 12.69
N ALA A 100 10.04 9.70 12.47
CA ALA A 100 10.54 9.37 11.15
C ALA A 100 9.71 8.23 10.51
N TYR A 101 9.32 7.22 11.29
CA TYR A 101 8.43 6.15 10.82
C TYR A 101 7.05 6.68 10.43
N ILE A 102 6.44 7.55 11.24
CA ILE A 102 5.13 8.15 10.96
C ILE A 102 5.18 9.03 9.70
N ASN A 103 6.19 9.89 9.59
CA ASN A 103 6.33 10.77 8.43
C ASN A 103 6.65 9.98 7.15
N LEU A 104 7.51 8.96 7.25
CA LEU A 104 7.77 8.06 6.11
C LEU A 104 6.50 7.33 5.67
N ALA A 105 5.67 6.86 6.61
CA ALA A 105 4.39 6.22 6.31
C ALA A 105 3.46 7.14 5.53
N ARG A 106 3.35 8.41 5.93
CA ARG A 106 2.51 9.40 5.23
C ARG A 106 3.01 9.67 3.81
N ILE A 107 4.33 9.82 3.64
CA ILE A 107 4.92 10.08 2.32
C ILE A 107 4.78 8.85 1.43
N PHE A 108 5.03 7.67 1.97
CA PHE A 108 4.87 6.43 1.24
C PHE A 108 3.41 6.21 0.82
N ALA A 109 2.44 6.44 1.73
CA ALA A 109 1.02 6.38 1.43
C ALA A 109 0.62 7.35 0.32
N ALA A 110 1.12 8.59 0.35
CA ALA A 110 0.86 9.58 -0.70
C ALA A 110 1.37 9.08 -2.06
N ARG A 111 2.60 8.56 -2.13
CA ARG A 111 3.17 7.98 -3.36
C ARG A 111 2.35 6.79 -3.87
N CYS A 112 1.91 5.92 -2.96
CA CYS A 112 1.05 4.79 -3.31
C CYS A 112 -0.31 5.23 -3.86
N MET A 113 -0.93 6.24 -3.26
CA MET A 113 -2.20 6.80 -3.74
C MET A 113 -2.05 7.49 -5.10
N GLU A 114 -0.98 8.24 -5.32
CA GLU A 114 -0.66 8.86 -6.61
C GLU A 114 -0.47 7.81 -7.72
N ALA A 115 0.15 6.67 -7.37
CA ALA A 115 0.32 5.54 -8.28
C ALA A 115 -0.95 4.68 -8.43
N GLY A 116 -1.99 4.91 -7.62
CA GLY A 116 -3.22 4.12 -7.62
C GLY A 116 -3.10 2.74 -6.94
N LEU A 117 -2.02 2.51 -6.16
CA LEU A 117 -1.75 1.26 -5.46
C LEU A 117 -2.19 1.36 -4.00
N THR A 118 -3.44 1.04 -3.74
CA THR A 118 -4.06 1.16 -2.40
C THR A 118 -4.13 -0.15 -1.63
N GLU A 119 -3.94 -1.28 -2.31
CA GLU A 119 -4.01 -2.62 -1.73
C GLU A 119 -2.64 -3.28 -1.83
N MET A 120 -2.13 -3.79 -0.72
CA MET A 120 -0.83 -4.44 -0.67
C MET A 120 -0.78 -5.51 0.42
N ARG A 121 0.00 -6.54 0.20
CA ARG A 121 0.25 -7.57 1.21
C ARG A 121 1.31 -7.10 2.20
N CYS A 122 1.02 -7.25 3.49
CA CYS A 122 1.95 -6.99 4.56
C CYS A 122 2.21 -8.27 5.38
N ASP A 123 3.44 -8.76 5.37
CA ASP A 123 3.86 -9.91 6.17
C ASP A 123 4.63 -9.48 7.44
N LEU A 124 4.68 -8.16 7.71
CA LEU A 124 5.37 -7.64 8.87
C LEU A 124 4.58 -7.96 10.14
N GLN A 125 5.25 -8.51 11.13
CA GLN A 125 4.70 -8.77 12.47
C GLN A 125 5.24 -7.72 13.43
N PRO A 126 4.52 -6.61 13.65
CA PRO A 126 4.97 -5.56 14.56
C PRO A 126 4.84 -6.02 16.01
N LYS A 127 5.80 -5.60 16.84
CA LYS A 127 5.60 -5.63 18.30
C LYS A 127 4.57 -4.56 18.67
N SER A 128 3.69 -4.88 19.62
CA SER A 128 2.70 -3.92 20.12
C SER A 128 3.39 -2.61 20.57
N GLU A 129 2.84 -1.49 20.15
CA GLU A 129 3.36 -0.13 20.38
C GLU A 129 4.76 0.17 19.82
N GLY A 130 5.29 -0.72 19.01
CA GLY A 130 6.56 -0.53 18.34
C GLY A 130 6.53 0.55 17.27
N LYS A 131 7.70 0.98 16.81
CA LYS A 131 7.82 1.95 15.70
C LYS A 131 7.16 1.43 14.42
N THR A 132 7.32 0.14 14.14
CA THR A 132 6.70 -0.54 12.99
C THR A 132 5.18 -0.58 13.11
N ASP A 133 4.63 -0.79 14.32
CA ASP A 133 3.20 -0.77 14.55
C ASP A 133 2.60 0.61 14.25
N LYS A 134 3.25 1.69 14.72
CA LYS A 134 2.84 3.06 14.41
C LYS A 134 2.92 3.38 12.91
N PHE A 135 3.93 2.85 12.22
CA PHE A 135 4.05 2.95 10.77
C PHE A 135 2.85 2.31 10.08
N LEU A 136 2.51 1.06 10.42
CA LEU A 136 1.39 0.34 9.82
C LEU A 136 0.04 0.99 10.14
N LYS A 137 -0.19 1.41 11.38
CA LYS A 137 -1.40 2.17 11.77
C LYS A 137 -1.54 3.45 10.94
N THR A 138 -0.46 4.21 10.78
CA THR A 138 -0.49 5.43 9.96
C THR A 138 -0.79 5.12 8.49
N LEU A 139 -0.32 4.01 7.93
CA LEU A 139 -0.67 3.59 6.57
C LEU A 139 -2.16 3.30 6.43
N VAL A 140 -2.74 2.57 7.40
CA VAL A 140 -4.18 2.27 7.42
C VAL A 140 -5.01 3.55 7.56
N ASP A 141 -4.60 4.46 8.45
CA ASP A 141 -5.24 5.77 8.63
C ASP A 141 -5.20 6.61 7.35
N CYS A 142 -4.15 6.45 6.53
CA CYS A 142 -4.05 7.08 5.22
C CYS A 142 -4.89 6.40 4.13
N GLY A 143 -5.57 5.28 4.43
CA GLY A 143 -6.45 4.58 3.50
C GLY A 143 -5.79 3.46 2.70
N ILE A 144 -4.60 3.03 3.07
CA ILE A 144 -3.93 1.86 2.48
C ILE A 144 -4.46 0.59 3.14
N GLN A 145 -4.83 -0.41 2.34
CA GLN A 145 -5.24 -1.72 2.80
C GLN A 145 -4.02 -2.65 2.82
N LEU A 146 -3.74 -3.23 3.99
CA LEU A 146 -2.59 -4.12 4.20
C LEU A 146 -2.88 -5.59 3.84
N GLN A 147 -4.00 -5.83 3.17
CA GLN A 147 -4.38 -7.12 2.62
C GLN A 147 -4.77 -6.96 1.16
N GLU A 148 -4.29 -7.88 0.35
CA GLU A 148 -4.72 -7.97 -1.04
C GLU A 148 -5.96 -8.87 -1.15
N PRO A 149 -6.90 -8.54 -2.05
CA PRO A 149 -8.04 -9.38 -2.33
C PRO A 149 -7.60 -10.70 -2.98
N GLU A 150 -8.43 -11.70 -2.86
CA GLU A 150 -8.23 -12.98 -3.53
C GLU A 150 -8.40 -12.82 -5.05
N ARG A 151 -7.62 -13.61 -5.79
CA ARG A 151 -7.77 -13.68 -7.25
C ARG A 151 -9.05 -14.38 -7.63
N MET A 152 -9.82 -13.80 -8.54
CA MET A 152 -10.91 -14.48 -9.20
C MET A 152 -10.34 -15.47 -10.23
N LYS A 153 -10.53 -16.75 -9.97
CA LYS A 153 -10.17 -17.79 -10.93
C LYS A 153 -11.26 -17.91 -11.98
N PRO A 154 -10.92 -18.05 -13.27
CA PRO A 154 -11.92 -18.35 -14.27
C PRO A 154 -12.56 -19.71 -13.98
N THR A 155 -13.88 -19.81 -14.13
CA THR A 155 -14.61 -21.05 -13.96
C THR A 155 -14.12 -22.09 -14.97
N GLN A 156 -13.73 -23.24 -14.48
CA GLN A 156 -13.31 -24.35 -15.33
C GLN A 156 -14.51 -25.19 -15.73
N PRO A 157 -14.45 -25.91 -16.88
CA PRO A 157 -15.58 -26.74 -17.35
C PRO A 157 -16.03 -27.84 -16.37
N TRP A 158 -15.14 -28.22 -15.45
CA TRP A 158 -15.38 -29.25 -14.42
C TRP A 158 -15.85 -28.70 -13.09
N ASP A 159 -15.94 -27.37 -12.92
CA ASP A 159 -16.44 -26.76 -11.71
C ASP A 159 -17.97 -26.91 -11.65
N ALA A 160 -18.44 -27.72 -10.70
CA ALA A 160 -19.87 -28.00 -10.52
C ALA A 160 -20.65 -26.77 -10.02
N ILE A 161 -19.99 -25.87 -9.34
CA ILE A 161 -20.58 -24.64 -8.79
C ILE A 161 -19.85 -23.46 -9.38
N ARG A 162 -20.58 -22.62 -10.11
CA ARG A 162 -20.05 -21.37 -10.62
C ARG A 162 -19.95 -20.37 -9.46
N PRO A 163 -18.74 -19.87 -9.13
CA PRO A 163 -18.61 -18.84 -8.11
C PRO A 163 -19.36 -17.57 -8.54
N GLU A 164 -20.13 -16.99 -7.63
CA GLU A 164 -20.78 -15.71 -7.86
C GLU A 164 -19.76 -14.64 -8.21
N LYS A 165 -20.06 -13.89 -9.26
CA LYS A 165 -19.19 -12.80 -9.68
C LYS A 165 -19.56 -11.56 -8.86
N PRO A 166 -18.56 -10.76 -8.40
CA PRO A 166 -18.85 -9.58 -7.59
C PRO A 166 -19.79 -8.56 -8.24
N TRP A 167 -19.87 -8.54 -9.55
CA TRP A 167 -20.79 -7.67 -10.29
C TRP A 167 -22.20 -8.24 -10.45
N GLU A 168 -22.42 -9.49 -10.06
CA GLU A 168 -23.74 -10.14 -10.05
C GLU A 168 -24.45 -9.96 -8.68
N ILE A 169 -23.69 -9.55 -7.65
CA ILE A 169 -24.22 -9.21 -6.34
C ILE A 169 -24.63 -7.72 -6.36
N ILE A 170 -25.64 -7.41 -7.13
CA ILE A 170 -26.32 -6.13 -7.05
C ILE A 170 -27.77 -6.45 -6.66
N GLU A 171 -28.01 -6.49 -5.36
CA GLU A 171 -29.33 -6.20 -4.78
C GLU A 171 -29.16 -5.84 -3.31
#